data_d5717a8253dcc1194293d19fbc350010
#
_entry.id   d5717a8253dcc1194293d19fbc350010
#
_cell.length_a   1.000
_cell.length_b   1.000
_cell.length_c   1.000
_cell.angle_alpha   90.00
_cell.angle_beta   90.00
_cell.angle_gamma   90.00
#
_symmetry.space_group_name_H-M   'P 1'
#
loop_
_entity.id
_entity.type
_entity.pdbx_description
1 polymer ?
#
loop_
_entity_poly.entity_id
_entity_poly.type
_entity_poly.pdbx_seq_one_letter_code
_entity_poly.pdbx_strand_id
1 'polypeptide(L)' 'MTPKEFDLLLMLVSKRGALVTREDIGQVIWGKSAEESARTLDTHIWRLRSKLGDHADRIETVGKNGYRFSD' A
#
# COMPACT_ATOMS: atom_id res chain seq x y z
N MET A 1 -1.80 -3.05 14.65
CA MET A 1 -1.87 -3.15 13.17
C MET A 1 -2.71 -4.36 12.78
N THR A 2 -3.65 -4.19 11.86
CA THR A 2 -4.47 -5.31 11.42
C THR A 2 -3.67 -6.23 10.48
N PRO A 3 -4.10 -7.50 10.34
CA PRO A 3 -3.39 -8.42 9.41
C PRO A 3 -3.29 -7.88 7.99
N LYS A 4 -4.34 -7.24 7.48
CA LYS A 4 -4.33 -6.69 6.11
C LYS A 4 -3.38 -5.52 5.99
N GLU A 5 -3.31 -4.66 7.01
CA GLU A 5 -2.35 -3.57 7.04
C GLU A 5 -0.92 -4.10 7.04
N PHE A 6 -0.67 -5.12 7.85
CA PHE A 6 0.64 -5.74 7.91
C PHE A 6 1.02 -6.37 6.57
N ASP A 7 0.10 -7.10 5.96
CA ASP A 7 0.34 -7.72 4.65
C ASP A 7 0.67 -6.67 3.60
N LEU A 8 -0.06 -5.55 3.61
CA LEU A 8 0.19 -4.47 2.67
C LEU A 8 1.59 -3.86 2.89
N LEU A 9 1.94 -3.59 4.13
CA LEU A 9 3.25 -3.03 4.44
C LEU A 9 4.36 -4.00 4.02
N LEU A 10 4.20 -5.28 4.33
CA LEU A 10 5.18 -6.29 3.96
C LEU A 10 5.37 -6.36 2.44
N MET A 11 4.27 -6.29 1.70
CA MET A 11 4.33 -6.30 0.24
C MET A 11 5.12 -5.11 -0.29
N LEU A 12 4.84 -3.91 0.25
CA LEU A 12 5.55 -2.70 -0.16
C LEU A 12 7.04 -2.76 0.19
N VAL A 13 7.35 -3.20 1.40
CA VAL A 13 8.74 -3.29 1.86
C VAL A 13 9.52 -4.33 1.06
N SER A 14 8.91 -5.48 0.77
CA SER A 14 9.59 -6.53 0.02
C SER A 14 9.93 -6.10 -1.40
N LYS A 15 9.23 -5.10 -1.92
CA LYS A 15 9.47 -4.55 -3.26
C LYS A 15 9.95 -3.10 -3.20
N ARG A 16 10.62 -2.74 -2.12
CA ARG A 16 11.05 -1.35 -1.96
C ARG A 16 11.88 -0.88 -3.15
N GLY A 17 11.69 0.40 -3.49
CA GLY A 17 12.33 0.99 -4.65
C GLY A 17 11.57 0.75 -5.94
N ALA A 18 10.64 -0.19 -5.97
CA ALA A 18 9.86 -0.51 -7.16
C ALA A 18 8.41 -0.10 -6.97
N LEU A 19 7.77 0.26 -8.07
CA LEU A 19 6.35 0.58 -8.08
C LEU A 19 5.54 -0.69 -7.85
N VAL A 20 4.62 -0.64 -6.89
CA VAL A 20 3.65 -1.71 -6.65
C VAL A 20 2.30 -1.16 -7.11
N THR A 21 1.72 -1.75 -8.14
CA THR A 21 0.50 -1.22 -8.73
C THR A 21 -0.71 -1.46 -7.84
N ARG A 22 -1.71 -0.60 -7.98
CA ARG A 22 -2.97 -0.75 -7.26
C ARG A 22 -3.63 -2.09 -7.59
N GLU A 23 -3.53 -2.52 -8.85
CA GLU A 23 -4.09 -3.81 -9.27
C GLU A 23 -3.40 -4.97 -8.56
N ASP A 24 -2.07 -4.97 -8.49
CA ASP A 24 -1.32 -6.02 -7.81
C ASP A 24 -1.69 -6.06 -6.32
N ILE A 25 -1.77 -4.91 -5.69
CA ILE A 25 -2.13 -4.83 -4.27
C ILE A 25 -3.54 -5.39 -4.05
N GLY A 26 -4.48 -4.96 -4.87
CA GLY A 26 -5.85 -5.43 -4.75
C GLY A 26 -5.97 -6.93 -4.90
N GLN A 27 -5.30 -7.50 -5.89
CA GLN A 27 -5.35 -8.94 -6.14
C GLN A 27 -4.70 -9.73 -5.01
N VAL A 28 -3.52 -9.31 -4.56
CA VAL A 28 -2.78 -10.05 -3.53
C VAL A 28 -3.44 -9.95 -2.16
N ILE A 29 -3.89 -8.76 -1.77
CA ILE A 29 -4.40 -8.54 -0.42
C ILE A 29 -5.88 -8.90 -0.30
N TRP A 30 -6.68 -8.58 -1.31
CA TRP A 30 -8.14 -8.75 -1.25
C TRP A 30 -8.73 -9.66 -2.33
N GLY A 31 -7.96 -10.05 -3.31
CA GLY A 31 -8.48 -10.84 -4.44
C GLY A 31 -9.47 -10.05 -5.29
N LYS A 32 -9.28 -8.74 -5.39
CA LYS A 32 -10.18 -7.83 -6.11
C LYS A 32 -9.41 -6.96 -7.08
N SER A 33 -10.12 -6.42 -8.07
CA SER A 33 -9.52 -5.49 -9.02
C SER A 33 -9.13 -4.19 -8.33
N ALA A 34 -8.31 -3.37 -9.01
CA ALA A 34 -7.92 -2.06 -8.49
C ALA A 34 -9.16 -1.19 -8.23
N GLU A 35 -10.14 -1.25 -9.13
CA GLU A 35 -11.37 -0.47 -8.99
C GLU A 35 -12.17 -0.88 -7.78
N GLU A 36 -12.34 -2.18 -7.57
CA GLU A 36 -13.11 -2.70 -6.46
C GLU A 36 -12.44 -2.46 -5.11
N SER A 37 -11.13 -2.47 -5.06
CA SER A 37 -10.36 -2.32 -3.82
C SER A 37 -9.90 -0.89 -3.56
N ALA A 38 -10.19 0.05 -4.46
CA ALA A 38 -9.63 1.40 -4.39
C ALA A 38 -9.86 2.08 -3.04
N ARG A 39 -11.10 2.11 -2.57
CA ARG A 39 -11.43 2.79 -1.30
C ARG A 39 -10.76 2.10 -0.12
N THR A 40 -10.79 0.77 -0.11
CA THR A 40 -10.19 -0.02 0.96
C THR A 40 -8.68 0.19 1.00
N LEU A 41 -8.06 0.21 -0.16
CA LEU A 41 -6.62 0.45 -0.26
C LEU A 41 -6.26 1.84 0.26
N ASP A 42 -7.00 2.86 -0.15
CA ASP A 42 -6.72 4.23 0.30
C ASP A 42 -6.81 4.33 1.83
N THR A 43 -7.82 3.71 2.42
CA THR A 43 -7.98 3.69 3.87
C THR A 43 -6.81 2.98 4.56
N HIS A 44 -6.38 1.85 4.00
CA HIS A 44 -5.26 1.09 4.58
C HIS A 44 -3.94 1.86 4.47
N ILE A 45 -3.71 2.53 3.36
CA ILE A 45 -2.51 3.36 3.19
C ILE A 45 -2.50 4.50 4.22
N TRP A 46 -3.67 5.15 4.40
CA TRP A 46 -3.78 6.22 5.38
C TRP A 46 -3.45 5.72 6.80
N ARG A 47 -3.99 4.55 7.15
CA ARG A 47 -3.74 3.97 8.47
C ARG A 47 -2.27 3.58 8.66
N LEU A 48 -1.65 3.02 7.61
CA LEU A 48 -0.23 2.69 7.67
C LEU A 48 0.62 3.93 7.87
N ARG A 49 0.32 5.00 7.13
CA ARG A 49 1.05 6.26 7.28
C ARG A 49 0.91 6.81 8.70
N SER A 50 -0.31 6.75 9.26
CA SER A 50 -0.52 7.18 10.63
C SER A 50 0.30 6.39 11.63
N LYS A 51 0.41 5.08 11.43
CA LYS A 51 1.17 4.22 12.32
C LYS A 51 2.68 4.37 12.17
N LEU A 52 3.14 4.74 10.99
CA LEU A 52 4.55 4.98 10.74
C LEU A 52 5.04 6.31 11.30
N GLY A 53 4.12 7.23 11.60
CA GLY A 53 4.47 8.51 12.21
C GLY A 53 5.47 9.29 11.37
N ASP A 54 6.67 9.52 11.90
CA ASP A 54 7.71 10.28 11.21
C ASP A 54 8.21 9.62 9.93
N HIS A 55 7.88 8.34 9.73
CA HIS A 55 8.30 7.60 8.54
C HIS A 55 7.17 7.44 7.52
N ALA A 56 6.09 8.19 7.69
CA ALA A 56 4.92 8.10 6.80
C ALA A 56 5.27 8.38 5.34
N ASP A 57 6.22 9.27 5.11
CA ASP A 57 6.65 9.66 3.77
C ASP A 57 7.42 8.55 3.04
N ARG A 58 7.79 7.48 3.73
CA ARG A 58 8.43 6.34 3.07
C ARG A 58 7.47 5.60 2.15
N ILE A 59 6.16 5.74 2.38
CA ILE A 59 5.16 5.20 1.46
C ILE A 59 4.78 6.34 0.52
N GLU A 60 5.31 6.28 -0.71
CA GLU A 60 5.07 7.30 -1.71
C GLU A 60 3.89 6.95 -2.59
N THR A 61 3.05 7.93 -2.89
CA THR A 61 1.98 7.80 -3.87
C THR A 61 2.56 8.11 -5.25
N VAL A 62 2.46 7.16 -6.17
CA VAL A 62 3.00 7.33 -7.52
C VAL A 62 1.83 7.58 -8.48
N GLY A 63 1.36 8.81 -8.52
CA GLY A 63 0.22 9.20 -9.34
C GLY A 63 -1.00 8.33 -9.07
N LYS A 64 -1.65 7.87 -10.12
CA LYS A 64 -2.79 6.96 -10.03
C LYS A 64 -2.38 5.51 -10.23
N ASN A 65 -1.10 5.25 -10.38
CA ASN A 65 -0.61 3.92 -10.70
C ASN A 65 -0.47 3.01 -9.50
N GLY A 66 -0.02 3.54 -8.37
CA GLY A 66 0.18 2.72 -7.19
C GLY A 66 1.04 3.40 -6.15
N TYR A 67 1.79 2.59 -5.41
CA TYR A 67 2.60 3.06 -4.30
C TYR A 67 4.00 2.48 -4.39
N ARG A 68 4.93 3.15 -3.72
CA ARG A 68 6.33 2.72 -3.67
C ARG A 68 6.85 2.93 -2.27
N PHE A 69 7.61 1.96 -1.76
CA PHE A 69 8.26 2.13 -0.46
C PHE A 69 9.66 2.66 -0.68
N SER A 70 9.95 3.81 -0.06
CA SER A 70 11.23 4.48 -0.18
C SER A 70 12.00 4.36 1.14
N ASP A 71 13.25 4.02 1.07
CA ASP A 71 14.10 3.98 2.27
C ASP A 71 14.49 5.36 2.75
#